data_8ced8e0a07cf3fbfa1a63ba2db61f083
#
_entry.id   8ced8e0a07cf3fbfa1a63ba2db61f083
#
_cell.length_a   1.000
_cell.length_b   1.000
_cell.length_c   1.000
_cell.angle_alpha   90.00
_cell.angle_beta   90.00
_cell.angle_gamma   90.00
#
_symmetry.space_group_name_H-M   'P 1'
#
loop_
_entity.id
_entity.type
_entity.pdbx_description
1 polymer ?
#
loop_
_entity_poly.entity_id
_entity_poly.type
_entity_poly.pdbx_seq_one_letter_code
_entity_poly.pdbx_strand_id
1 'polypeptide(L)'
;TSSDGTKKTAGSVETIDTMDISDGDSLIKEKAKASKDVSKSLSKNSSENAKETQTDASSETIGDAVLTQAQVSEYVAGARMEREQTHSKTKESLNEIINSTSVSEDAKKEAVDKLTELADIMEKESATEQLLASKGFEDAVVSIGEDSVDVVLNYEELSSSDRAQIEDIVTRKTGYSVSQLVISK
;
A
#
# COMPACT_ATOMS: atom_id res chain seq x y z
N THR A 1 -2.12 63.63 39.52
CA THR A 1 -1.68 64.25 38.27
C THR A 1 -1.39 63.16 37.27
N SER A 2 -2.37 63.03 36.33
CA SER A 2 -2.16 63.03 34.89
C SER A 2 -1.48 61.79 34.33
N SER A 3 -1.92 61.17 33.41
CA SER A 3 -2.90 61.20 32.29
C SER A 3 -2.47 60.07 31.37
N ASP A 4 -3.37 59.23 30.96
CA ASP A 4 -3.95 59.12 29.62
C ASP A 4 -3.03 58.60 28.51
N GLY A 5 -3.52 57.62 27.75
CA GLY A 5 -2.88 57.11 26.54
C GLY A 5 -3.46 55.81 26.03
N THR A 6 -4.77 55.77 25.82
CA THR A 6 -5.43 54.81 24.93
C THR A 6 -4.87 54.91 23.52
N LYS A 7 -4.39 53.79 22.93
CA LYS A 7 -4.27 53.68 21.48
C LYS A 7 -4.78 52.34 21.01
N LYS A 8 -6.00 52.40 20.54
CA LYS A 8 -6.75 51.41 19.80
C LYS A 8 -6.17 51.29 18.39
N THR A 9 -5.63 50.15 18.03
CA THR A 9 -5.39 49.83 16.61
C THR A 9 -6.25 48.66 16.20
N ALA A 10 -7.27 48.97 15.40
CA ALA A 10 -8.07 48.04 14.67
C ALA A 10 -7.24 47.42 13.54
N GLY A 11 -6.99 46.13 13.61
CA GLY A 11 -6.45 45.36 12.52
C GLY A 11 -7.60 44.79 11.66
N SER A 12 -7.59 45.22 10.44
CA SER A 12 -8.49 44.83 9.35
C SER A 12 -8.52 43.33 9.17
N VAL A 13 -9.74 42.74 9.22
CA VAL A 13 -10.00 41.38 8.78
C VAL A 13 -10.15 41.43 7.28
N GLU A 14 -9.17 40.94 6.52
CA GLU A 14 -9.31 40.69 5.08
C GLU A 14 -10.23 39.47 4.90
N THR A 15 -11.38 39.71 4.36
CA THR A 15 -12.32 38.71 3.84
C THR A 15 -11.69 38.01 2.65
N ILE A 16 -11.41 36.72 2.81
CA ILE A 16 -11.00 35.86 1.69
C ILE A 16 -12.22 35.64 0.81
N ASP A 17 -12.11 36.14 -0.40
CA ASP A 17 -13.07 36.02 -1.49
C ASP A 17 -13.37 34.55 -1.78
N THR A 18 -14.63 34.18 -1.72
CA THR A 18 -15.11 32.85 -2.08
C THR A 18 -15.04 32.69 -3.58
N MET A 19 -14.05 31.93 -4.07
CA MET A 19 -14.02 31.52 -5.47
C MET A 19 -15.20 30.59 -5.76
N ASP A 20 -16.09 31.08 -6.56
CA ASP A 20 -17.20 30.40 -7.22
C ASP A 20 -16.67 29.24 -8.08
N ILE A 21 -16.89 27.99 -7.61
CA ILE A 21 -16.62 26.78 -8.39
C ILE A 21 -17.94 26.31 -9.00
N SER A 22 -18.37 27.03 -10.02
CA SER A 22 -19.47 26.62 -10.87
C SER A 22 -19.00 26.64 -12.32
N ASP A 23 -18.28 25.59 -12.75
CA ASP A 23 -18.19 25.15 -14.14
C ASP A 23 -17.38 23.83 -14.22
N GLY A 24 -18.04 22.71 -13.90
CA GLY A 24 -17.46 21.38 -13.99
C GLY A 24 -18.39 20.32 -14.59
N ASP A 25 -19.52 20.73 -15.18
CA ASP A 25 -20.54 19.78 -15.67
C ASP A 25 -20.58 19.63 -17.21
N SER A 26 -19.48 19.87 -17.89
CA SER A 26 -19.45 19.81 -19.36
C SER A 26 -18.51 18.79 -19.98
N LEU A 27 -17.74 18.00 -19.21
CA LEU A 27 -16.73 17.07 -19.75
C LEU A 27 -17.06 15.57 -19.60
N ILE A 28 -18.23 15.20 -19.06
CA ILE A 28 -18.58 13.78 -18.85
C ILE A 28 -19.48 13.20 -19.95
N LYS A 29 -19.90 13.99 -20.96
CA LYS A 29 -20.82 13.50 -22.00
C LYS A 29 -20.18 13.01 -23.30
N GLU A 30 -18.89 13.08 -23.49
CA GLU A 30 -18.25 12.67 -24.76
C GLU A 30 -17.44 11.35 -24.72
N LYS A 31 -17.34 10.67 -23.57
CA LYS A 31 -16.59 9.41 -23.44
C LYS A 31 -17.44 8.13 -23.38
N ALA A 32 -18.74 8.22 -23.62
CA ALA A 32 -19.67 7.09 -23.59
C ALA A 32 -20.03 6.51 -24.98
N LYS A 33 -19.33 6.88 -26.05
CA LYS A 33 -19.65 6.41 -27.41
C LYS A 33 -18.56 5.62 -28.14
N ALA A 34 -17.42 5.34 -27.49
CA ALA A 34 -16.30 4.62 -28.11
C ALA A 34 -16.00 3.22 -27.55
N SER A 35 -16.93 2.60 -26.82
CA SER A 35 -16.70 1.26 -26.21
C SER A 35 -17.64 0.17 -26.72
N LYS A 36 -18.03 0.20 -28.00
CA LYS A 36 -18.95 -0.82 -28.55
C LYS A 36 -18.42 -1.59 -29.76
N ASP A 37 -17.15 -1.42 -30.16
CA ASP A 37 -16.65 -2.06 -31.39
C ASP A 37 -15.36 -2.89 -31.22
N VAL A 38 -14.98 -3.34 -30.01
CA VAL A 38 -13.79 -4.19 -29.82
C VAL A 38 -14.12 -5.63 -29.39
N SER A 39 -15.39 -6.02 -29.40
CA SER A 39 -15.79 -7.38 -28.96
C SER A 39 -16.03 -8.38 -30.09
N LYS A 40 -15.49 -8.17 -31.30
CA LYS A 40 -15.78 -9.06 -32.43
C LYS A 40 -14.60 -9.54 -33.27
N SER A 41 -13.37 -9.54 -32.71
CA SER A 41 -12.19 -9.98 -33.48
C SER A 41 -11.26 -10.96 -32.76
N LEU A 42 -11.72 -11.77 -31.82
CA LEU A 42 -10.89 -12.81 -31.18
C LEU A 42 -11.66 -14.13 -31.13
N SER A 43 -12.03 -14.65 -32.30
CA SER A 43 -12.46 -16.04 -32.42
C SER A 43 -12.28 -16.53 -33.88
N LYS A 44 -11.01 -16.80 -34.24
CA LYS A 44 -10.63 -17.71 -35.30
C LYS A 44 -9.12 -17.73 -35.48
N ASN A 45 -8.44 -18.58 -34.79
CA ASN A 45 -7.35 -19.39 -35.33
C ASN A 45 -6.99 -20.47 -34.31
N SER A 46 -7.58 -21.62 -34.48
CA SER A 46 -7.13 -22.87 -33.87
C SER A 46 -7.22 -23.89 -34.99
N SER A 47 -6.12 -24.24 -35.55
CA SER A 47 -5.83 -25.59 -36.05
C SER A 47 -4.57 -25.64 -36.90
N GLU A 48 -3.84 -26.73 -36.69
CA GLU A 48 -2.80 -27.31 -37.54
C GLU A 48 -1.35 -26.76 -37.46
N ASN A 49 -0.50 -27.37 -36.65
CA ASN A 49 0.47 -28.31 -37.21
C ASN A 49 1.14 -29.18 -36.14
N ALA A 50 0.84 -30.49 -36.19
CA ALA A 50 1.60 -31.53 -35.49
C ALA A 50 2.83 -31.89 -36.28
N LYS A 51 4.03 -31.87 -35.64
CA LYS A 51 5.12 -32.73 -36.07
C LYS A 51 5.96 -33.14 -34.84
N GLU A 52 5.85 -34.44 -34.58
CA GLU A 52 6.67 -35.21 -33.64
C GLU A 52 8.18 -35.01 -33.89
N THR A 53 8.91 -34.88 -32.79
CA THR A 53 10.27 -35.44 -32.70
C THR A 53 10.50 -35.87 -31.26
N GLN A 54 10.56 -37.21 -31.08
CA GLN A 54 11.05 -37.87 -29.86
C GLN A 54 12.51 -37.59 -29.70
N THR A 55 12.96 -37.30 -28.50
CA THR A 55 14.13 -37.94 -27.86
C THR A 55 14.24 -37.44 -26.40
N ASP A 56 14.11 -38.37 -25.55
CA ASP A 56 14.97 -38.84 -24.49
C ASP A 56 14.73 -38.30 -23.07
N ALA A 57 14.51 -39.30 -22.21
CA ALA A 57 14.24 -39.18 -20.79
C ALA A 57 15.44 -38.59 -20.04
N SER A 58 15.21 -37.52 -19.29
CA SER A 58 16.04 -37.12 -18.18
C SER A 58 15.19 -36.41 -17.13
N SER A 59 15.00 -37.11 -16.02
CA SER A 59 14.76 -36.60 -14.66
C SER A 59 13.80 -35.39 -14.51
N GLU A 60 12.58 -35.68 -14.12
CA GLU A 60 11.64 -34.70 -13.60
C GLU A 60 12.19 -34.08 -12.30
N THR A 61 12.90 -32.98 -12.42
CA THR A 61 12.90 -31.97 -11.35
C THR A 61 11.60 -31.21 -11.53
N ILE A 62 10.72 -31.32 -10.55
CA ILE A 62 9.53 -30.49 -10.40
C ILE A 62 10.01 -29.05 -10.55
N GLY A 63 9.66 -28.40 -11.66
CA GLY A 63 10.11 -27.06 -11.98
C GLY A 63 9.63 -26.12 -10.93
N ASP A 64 10.57 -25.59 -10.16
CA ASP A 64 10.37 -24.38 -9.39
C ASP A 64 9.96 -23.31 -10.41
N ALA A 65 8.70 -22.87 -10.33
CA ALA A 65 8.15 -21.90 -11.27
C ALA A 65 8.85 -20.57 -11.00
N VAL A 66 9.88 -20.27 -11.77
CA VAL A 66 10.56 -18.98 -11.73
C VAL A 66 9.55 -17.93 -12.19
N LEU A 67 9.07 -17.13 -11.25
CA LEU A 67 8.20 -16.00 -11.54
C LEU A 67 8.98 -15.03 -12.46
N THR A 68 8.34 -14.61 -13.53
CA THR A 68 8.92 -13.56 -14.37
C THR A 68 8.92 -12.23 -13.63
N GLN A 69 9.83 -11.32 -13.95
CA GLN A 69 9.91 -9.99 -13.32
C GLN A 69 8.56 -9.24 -13.35
N ALA A 70 7.77 -9.42 -14.39
CA ALA A 70 6.42 -8.85 -14.48
C ALA A 70 5.47 -9.44 -13.42
N GLN A 71 5.54 -10.73 -13.14
CA GLN A 71 4.72 -11.39 -12.12
C GLN A 71 5.13 -11.00 -10.70
N VAL A 72 6.42 -10.83 -10.45
CA VAL A 72 6.93 -10.36 -9.15
C VAL A 72 6.48 -8.91 -8.89
N SER A 73 6.57 -8.04 -9.90
CA SER A 73 6.08 -6.65 -9.78
C SER A 73 4.58 -6.58 -9.53
N GLU A 74 3.78 -7.45 -10.17
CA GLU A 74 2.34 -7.56 -9.94
C GLU A 74 2.04 -8.06 -8.51
N TYR A 75 2.81 -9.02 -8.02
CA TYR A 75 2.69 -9.53 -6.65
C TYR A 75 2.99 -8.45 -5.60
N VAL A 76 4.06 -7.68 -5.76
CA VAL A 76 4.41 -6.55 -4.88
C VAL A 76 3.33 -5.47 -4.89
N ALA A 77 2.81 -5.13 -6.07
CA ALA A 77 1.70 -4.16 -6.19
C ALA A 77 0.43 -4.68 -5.52
N GLY A 78 0.13 -5.98 -5.64
CA GLY A 78 -0.96 -6.65 -4.96
C GLY A 78 -0.83 -6.59 -3.44
N ALA A 79 0.35 -6.93 -2.90
CA ALA A 79 0.64 -6.88 -1.47
C ALA A 79 0.46 -5.45 -0.90
N ARG A 80 0.92 -4.44 -1.62
CA ARG A 80 0.72 -3.03 -1.23
C ARG A 80 -0.75 -2.66 -1.17
N MET A 81 -1.52 -3.04 -2.18
CA MET A 81 -2.96 -2.77 -2.23
C MET A 81 -3.71 -3.48 -1.11
N GLU A 82 -3.39 -4.74 -0.84
CA GLU A 82 -4.01 -5.54 0.23
C GLU A 82 -3.76 -4.93 1.61
N ARG A 83 -2.51 -4.53 1.89
CA ARG A 83 -2.14 -3.83 3.13
C ARG A 83 -2.95 -2.54 3.29
N GLU A 84 -2.96 -1.70 2.26
CA GLU A 84 -3.65 -0.42 2.29
C GLU A 84 -5.17 -0.59 2.47
N GLN A 85 -5.76 -1.60 1.83
CA GLN A 85 -7.15 -1.95 2.02
C GLN A 85 -7.45 -2.42 3.44
N THR A 86 -6.55 -3.22 4.04
CA THR A 86 -6.67 -3.68 5.42
C THR A 86 -6.60 -2.52 6.41
N HIS A 87 -5.62 -1.62 6.26
CA HIS A 87 -5.50 -0.41 7.09
C HIS A 87 -6.74 0.47 6.97
N SER A 88 -7.25 0.68 5.75
CA SER A 88 -8.44 1.50 5.51
C SER A 88 -9.69 0.91 6.17
N LYS A 89 -9.91 -0.39 6.05
CA LYS A 89 -11.03 -1.09 6.69
C LYS A 89 -10.95 -1.05 8.22
N THR A 90 -9.75 -1.28 8.77
CA THR A 90 -9.52 -1.22 10.21
C THR A 90 -9.80 0.20 10.74
N LYS A 91 -9.26 1.22 10.07
CA LYS A 91 -9.49 2.62 10.40
C LYS A 91 -10.98 2.99 10.33
N GLU A 92 -11.69 2.53 9.30
CA GLU A 92 -13.13 2.77 9.15
C GLU A 92 -13.91 2.13 10.29
N SER A 93 -13.67 0.86 10.60
CA SER A 93 -14.31 0.14 11.70
C SER A 93 -14.06 0.78 13.06
N LEU A 94 -12.83 1.22 13.35
CA LEU A 94 -12.49 1.90 14.58
C LEU A 94 -13.20 3.26 14.68
N ASN A 95 -13.27 4.01 13.60
CA ASN A 95 -14.01 5.28 13.56
C ASN A 95 -15.51 5.09 13.75
N GLU A 96 -16.12 4.02 13.24
CA GLU A 96 -17.52 3.69 13.50
C GLU A 96 -17.78 3.45 14.99
N ILE A 97 -16.89 2.72 15.67
CA ILE A 97 -16.98 2.49 17.11
C ILE A 97 -16.89 3.82 17.88
N ILE A 98 -15.90 4.66 17.55
CA ILE A 98 -15.67 5.96 18.19
C ILE A 98 -16.89 6.89 18.05
N ASN A 99 -17.51 6.91 16.87
CA ASN A 99 -18.65 7.78 16.58
C ASN A 99 -20.00 7.18 16.99
N SER A 100 -20.05 5.93 17.44
CA SER A 100 -21.28 5.26 17.84
C SER A 100 -21.81 5.84 19.16
N THR A 101 -23.11 6.09 19.21
CA THR A 101 -23.80 6.50 20.45
C THR A 101 -24.23 5.33 21.33
N SER A 102 -24.18 4.11 20.79
CA SER A 102 -24.62 2.88 21.48
C SER A 102 -23.48 2.11 22.16
N VAL A 103 -22.25 2.55 21.97
CA VAL A 103 -21.03 1.91 22.51
C VAL A 103 -20.60 2.61 23.79
N SER A 104 -20.05 1.85 24.76
CA SER A 104 -19.56 2.39 26.04
C SER A 104 -18.33 3.29 25.82
N GLU A 105 -18.10 4.23 26.75
CA GLU A 105 -16.94 5.12 26.69
C GLU A 105 -15.60 4.36 26.80
N ASP A 106 -15.57 3.23 27.54
CA ASP A 106 -14.39 2.39 27.62
C ASP A 106 -14.06 1.74 26.27
N ALA A 107 -15.06 1.25 25.54
CA ALA A 107 -14.83 0.68 24.20
C ALA A 107 -14.44 1.75 23.16
N LYS A 108 -14.95 2.97 23.28
CA LYS A 108 -14.48 4.09 22.44
C LYS A 108 -13.03 4.42 22.71
N LYS A 109 -12.63 4.46 23.99
CA LYS A 109 -11.24 4.70 24.37
C LYS A 109 -10.32 3.62 23.82
N GLU A 110 -10.70 2.35 23.94
CA GLU A 110 -9.94 1.24 23.33
C GLU A 110 -9.82 1.38 21.81
N ALA A 111 -10.87 1.82 21.14
CA ALA A 111 -10.84 2.08 19.69
C ALA A 111 -9.92 3.25 19.32
N VAL A 112 -9.84 4.29 20.16
CA VAL A 112 -8.89 5.40 19.96
C VAL A 112 -7.45 4.92 20.17
N ASP A 113 -7.20 4.12 21.19
CA ASP A 113 -5.86 3.55 21.47
C ASP A 113 -5.41 2.67 20.28
N LYS A 114 -6.28 1.81 19.76
CA LYS A 114 -6.00 0.99 18.55
C LYS A 114 -5.80 1.83 17.29
N LEU A 115 -6.50 2.95 17.14
CA LEU A 115 -6.30 3.84 16.00
C LEU A 115 -4.93 4.53 16.07
N THR A 116 -4.46 4.86 17.27
CA THR A 116 -3.13 5.40 17.50
C THR A 116 -2.06 4.34 17.18
N GLU A 117 -2.26 3.10 17.65
CA GLU A 117 -1.36 1.98 17.34
C GLU A 117 -1.27 1.72 15.83
N LEU A 118 -2.39 1.76 15.12
CA LEU A 118 -2.41 1.63 13.66
C LEU A 118 -1.61 2.74 12.97
N ALA A 119 -1.69 3.97 13.48
CA ALA A 119 -0.90 5.08 12.93
C ALA A 119 0.61 4.85 13.14
N ASP A 120 1.02 4.37 14.31
CA ASP A 120 2.41 4.02 14.62
C ASP A 120 2.91 2.86 13.75
N ILE A 121 2.07 1.86 13.46
CA ILE A 121 2.37 0.77 12.54
C ILE A 121 2.62 1.31 11.14
N MET A 122 1.73 2.12 10.61
CA MET A 122 1.86 2.71 9.27
C MET A 122 3.13 3.57 9.14
N GLU A 123 3.50 4.31 10.19
CA GLU A 123 4.74 5.08 10.21
C GLU A 123 5.97 4.18 10.17
N LYS A 124 5.99 3.10 10.97
CA LYS A 124 7.10 2.13 10.98
C LYS A 124 7.24 1.41 9.64
N GLU A 125 6.14 0.99 9.03
CA GLU A 125 6.13 0.38 7.70
C GLU A 125 6.76 1.32 6.67
N SER A 126 6.25 2.55 6.57
CA SER A 126 6.74 3.56 5.64
C SER A 126 8.23 3.88 5.86
N ALA A 127 8.65 4.08 7.11
CA ALA A 127 10.05 4.37 7.44
C ALA A 127 10.98 3.19 7.12
N THR A 128 10.49 1.95 7.27
CA THR A 128 11.24 0.73 6.94
C THR A 128 11.39 0.59 5.42
N GLU A 129 10.31 0.78 4.66
CA GLU A 129 10.33 0.75 3.19
C GLU A 129 11.28 1.81 2.61
N GLN A 130 11.23 3.04 3.12
CA GLN A 130 12.14 4.11 2.70
C GLN A 130 13.61 3.76 2.97
N LEU A 131 13.89 3.14 4.12
CA LEU A 131 15.26 2.72 4.44
C LEU A 131 15.70 1.56 3.56
N LEU A 132 14.83 0.58 3.28
CA LEU A 132 15.10 -0.50 2.34
C LEU A 132 15.39 0.04 0.93
N ALA A 133 14.57 0.95 0.42
CA ALA A 133 14.78 1.60 -0.87
C ALA A 133 16.11 2.35 -0.93
N SER A 134 16.50 3.06 0.14
CA SER A 134 17.80 3.75 0.22
C SER A 134 19.01 2.81 0.19
N LYS A 135 18.80 1.53 0.43
CA LYS A 135 19.83 0.47 0.39
C LYS A 135 19.80 -0.34 -0.92
N GLY A 136 18.94 0.03 -1.85
CA GLY A 136 18.82 -0.59 -3.16
C GLY A 136 17.67 -1.61 -3.25
N PHE A 137 16.92 -1.86 -2.16
CA PHE A 137 15.73 -2.70 -2.19
C PHE A 137 14.51 -1.86 -2.58
N GLU A 138 14.48 -1.47 -3.85
CA GLU A 138 13.36 -0.71 -4.42
C GLU A 138 12.08 -1.57 -4.44
N ASP A 139 10.93 -0.91 -4.38
CA ASP A 139 9.61 -1.56 -4.39
C ASP A 139 9.34 -2.56 -3.25
N ALA A 140 10.09 -2.53 -2.15
CA ALA A 140 9.77 -3.30 -0.97
C ALA A 140 8.41 -2.90 -0.39
N VAL A 141 7.64 -3.89 0.07
CA VAL A 141 6.41 -3.69 0.85
C VAL A 141 6.60 -4.34 2.20
N VAL A 142 6.42 -3.58 3.26
CA VAL A 142 6.50 -4.06 4.64
C VAL A 142 5.11 -4.01 5.25
N SER A 143 4.65 -5.13 5.79
CA SER A 143 3.37 -5.25 6.48
C SER A 143 3.58 -5.77 7.89
N ILE A 144 3.17 -5.00 8.90
CA ILE A 144 3.32 -5.34 10.31
C ILE A 144 2.00 -5.90 10.83
N GLY A 145 2.01 -7.18 11.22
CA GLY A 145 0.92 -7.84 11.91
C GLY A 145 1.12 -7.87 13.43
N GLU A 146 0.24 -8.55 14.15
CA GLU A 146 0.33 -8.68 15.61
C GLU A 146 1.60 -9.45 16.04
N ASP A 147 1.92 -10.55 15.37
CA ASP A 147 3.00 -11.46 15.75
C ASP A 147 4.10 -11.60 14.69
N SER A 148 3.94 -11.00 13.52
CA SER A 148 4.87 -11.12 12.40
C SER A 148 5.02 -9.83 11.61
N VAL A 149 6.13 -9.75 10.89
CA VAL A 149 6.38 -8.73 9.88
C VAL A 149 6.63 -9.42 8.56
N ASP A 150 5.81 -9.10 7.57
CA ASP A 150 5.94 -9.61 6.22
C ASP A 150 6.63 -8.57 5.34
N VAL A 151 7.67 -8.99 4.63
CA VAL A 151 8.43 -8.17 3.69
C VAL A 151 8.34 -8.81 2.31
N VAL A 152 7.71 -8.12 1.39
CA VAL A 152 7.59 -8.54 -0.02
C VAL A 152 8.55 -7.69 -0.85
N LEU A 153 9.36 -8.33 -1.66
CA LEU A 153 10.43 -7.70 -2.43
C LEU A 153 10.30 -8.02 -3.92
N ASN A 154 10.62 -7.04 -4.75
CA ASN A 154 10.73 -7.22 -6.20
C ASN A 154 12.13 -7.70 -6.58
N TYR A 155 12.50 -8.92 -6.17
CA TYR A 155 13.81 -9.52 -6.43
C TYR A 155 13.67 -10.98 -6.88
N GLU A 156 14.37 -11.36 -7.92
CA GLU A 156 14.40 -12.76 -8.39
C GLU A 156 15.22 -13.64 -7.44
N GLU A 157 16.37 -13.15 -6.98
CA GLU A 157 17.25 -13.86 -6.05
C GLU A 157 17.81 -12.90 -5.00
N LEU A 158 17.75 -13.30 -3.74
CA LEU A 158 18.37 -12.61 -2.62
C LEU A 158 19.63 -13.35 -2.20
N SER A 159 20.77 -12.66 -2.20
CA SER A 159 21.97 -13.21 -1.59
C SER A 159 21.82 -13.32 -0.07
N SER A 160 22.65 -14.15 0.57
CA SER A 160 22.66 -14.23 2.03
C SER A 160 23.04 -12.90 2.71
N SER A 161 23.83 -12.07 2.03
CA SER A 161 24.18 -10.74 2.48
C SER A 161 22.99 -9.79 2.43
N ASP A 162 22.24 -9.80 1.32
CA ASP A 162 21.04 -8.97 1.15
C ASP A 162 19.99 -9.33 2.18
N ARG A 163 19.78 -10.64 2.39
CA ARG A 163 18.87 -11.14 3.41
C ARG A 163 19.26 -10.65 4.80
N ALA A 164 20.52 -10.77 5.19
CA ALA A 164 21.01 -10.29 6.47
C ALA A 164 20.84 -8.76 6.64
N GLN A 165 21.02 -8.01 5.56
CA GLN A 165 20.82 -6.57 5.56
C GLN A 165 19.34 -6.19 5.74
N ILE A 166 18.43 -6.89 5.07
CA ILE A 166 16.99 -6.70 5.21
C ILE A 166 16.55 -7.02 6.65
N GLU A 167 17.00 -8.17 7.18
CA GLU A 167 16.72 -8.60 8.54
C GLU A 167 17.19 -7.56 9.58
N ASP A 168 18.39 -7.00 9.44
CA ASP A 168 18.90 -5.93 10.33
C ASP A 168 18.04 -4.67 10.24
N ILE A 169 17.70 -4.24 9.05
CA ILE A 169 16.89 -3.03 8.84
C ILE A 169 15.50 -3.18 9.46
N VAL A 170 14.83 -4.29 9.14
CA VAL A 170 13.45 -4.53 9.59
C VAL A 170 13.40 -4.68 11.09
N THR A 171 14.23 -5.52 11.69
CA THR A 171 14.23 -5.74 13.15
C THR A 171 14.53 -4.46 13.92
N ARG A 172 15.46 -3.65 13.44
CA ARG A 172 15.82 -2.39 14.08
C ARG A 172 14.74 -1.32 13.97
N LYS A 173 13.97 -1.31 12.88
CA LYS A 173 12.93 -0.30 12.63
C LYS A 173 11.60 -0.66 13.25
N THR A 174 11.22 -1.92 13.19
CA THR A 174 9.93 -2.40 13.68
C THR A 174 9.96 -2.83 15.14
N GLY A 175 11.12 -3.31 15.63
CA GLY A 175 11.29 -3.89 16.96
C GLY A 175 10.95 -5.37 17.03
N TYR A 176 10.57 -6.00 15.92
CA TYR A 176 10.32 -7.45 15.85
C TYR A 176 11.63 -8.22 15.74
N SER A 177 11.62 -9.47 16.20
CA SER A 177 12.76 -10.38 16.09
C SER A 177 12.85 -11.02 14.70
N VAL A 178 14.03 -11.50 14.32
CA VAL A 178 14.22 -12.21 13.04
C VAL A 178 13.31 -13.44 12.90
N SER A 179 12.96 -14.10 14.01
CA SER A 179 12.05 -15.26 14.00
C SER A 179 10.60 -14.92 13.65
N GLN A 180 10.23 -13.65 13.75
CA GLN A 180 8.90 -13.12 13.40
C GLN A 180 8.88 -12.49 12.00
N LEU A 181 10.02 -12.48 11.31
CA LEU A 181 10.15 -11.90 9.99
C LEU A 181 9.95 -12.93 8.90
N VAL A 182 9.06 -12.67 7.97
CA VAL A 182 8.81 -13.44 6.75
C VAL A 182 9.22 -12.62 5.55
N ILE A 183 10.16 -13.13 4.76
CA ILE A 183 10.63 -12.47 3.53
C ILE A 183 10.14 -13.28 2.34
N SER A 184 9.32 -12.66 1.50
CA SER A 184 8.77 -13.20 0.25
C SER A 184 9.33 -12.44 -0.95
N LYS A 185 9.47 -13.12 -2.08
CA LYS A 185 10.00 -12.60 -3.34
C LYS A 185 9.14 -13.06 -4.52
#